data_9fcd262d0ef312bb8a48b14731d0d38d
#
_entry.id   9fcd262d0ef312bb8a48b14731d0d38d
#
_cell.length_a   1.000
_cell.length_b   1.000
_cell.length_c   1.000
_cell.angle_alpha   90.00
_cell.angle_beta   90.00
_cell.angle_gamma   90.00
#
_symmetry.space_group_name_H-M   'P 1'
#
loop_
_entity.id
_entity.type
_entity.pdbx_description
1 polymer ?
#
loop_
_entity_poly.entity_id
_entity_poly.type
_entity_poly.pdbx_seq_one_letter_code
_entity_poly.pdbx_strand_id
1 'polypeptide(L)'
;MSDIHIVTEQEFMKEHATHFYTKYPTREAFIKAQQERVDYKIHNSPKRVDTEFFRTNADKFIQTLTDHLYDNRGYLYFLRAYYTKKLKVDTNELSKAMKKMGKGISIIEPTKDHPRKQFKSHGTDQGRSIITNLSYKEISTCKKGKPVDILTWEALNDVTDMKHVMRPAYWNNIINGDFDLPTLEESRDKHFDTLIKLISMFADRASVFRTGVYAAIINHYTPFAETSLHLVGSWNTPTLAASALTRLKHQVIIDVIPRQKEVGEFIYENFIPASLTKPKHKYDFIICPSEQLQNRLDFENKFKDYFDVQLFSPVYFNVEEYCEITGDSGEQSIESFPTYEKWIEGYFHQTIRTAYEVMKPGSKFIIVISDFEMQDKDTKKWYYISKDMLDITALYFKQEETADLILTSGTGFTNKALTEKRREGRKTLFSEHVHVFTKDEQYHKDQEQNRANFDVSTRGTLVSSKPKETEPEQDSDNTEMEANLED
;
A
#
# COMPACT_ATOMS: atom_id res chain seq x y z
N MET A 1 -8.54 -6.08 29.10
CA MET A 1 -8.85 -5.79 27.68
C MET A 1 -8.48 -4.36 27.47
N SER A 2 -7.56 -4.07 26.57
CA SER A 2 -7.30 -2.68 26.19
C SER A 2 -8.52 -2.19 25.43
N ASP A 3 -9.13 -1.11 25.91
CA ASP A 3 -10.26 -0.47 25.22
C ASP A 3 -9.75 0.17 23.92
N ILE A 4 -9.58 -0.66 22.91
CA ILE A 4 -9.25 -0.16 21.57
C ILE A 4 -10.44 0.59 21.04
N HIS A 5 -10.20 1.83 20.75
CA HIS A 5 -11.21 2.78 20.37
C HIS A 5 -11.29 2.93 18.83
N ILE A 6 -12.49 2.84 18.30
CA ILE A 6 -12.76 3.23 16.92
C ILE A 6 -12.79 4.76 16.89
N VAL A 7 -11.86 5.36 16.15
CA VAL A 7 -11.80 6.81 15.99
C VAL A 7 -13.11 7.34 15.43
N THR A 8 -13.77 8.22 16.16
CA THR A 8 -15.02 8.86 15.72
C THR A 8 -14.76 10.02 14.76
N GLU A 9 -15.77 10.39 13.97
CA GLU A 9 -15.70 11.58 13.10
C GLU A 9 -15.35 12.84 13.91
N GLN A 10 -15.98 12.99 15.08
CA GLN A 10 -15.77 14.16 15.93
C GLN A 10 -14.34 14.27 16.45
N GLU A 11 -13.74 13.18 16.88
CA GLU A 11 -12.38 13.14 17.37
C GLU A 11 -11.38 13.42 16.25
N PHE A 12 -11.55 12.73 15.11
CA PHE A 12 -10.74 12.95 13.92
C PHE A 12 -10.79 14.41 13.47
N MET A 13 -11.99 14.97 13.34
CA MET A 13 -12.15 16.35 12.92
C MET A 13 -11.55 17.33 13.93
N LYS A 14 -11.77 17.11 15.23
CA LYS A 14 -11.23 17.98 16.28
C LYS A 14 -9.70 18.01 16.24
N GLU A 15 -9.07 16.83 16.13
CA GLU A 15 -7.62 16.72 16.10
C GLU A 15 -7.02 17.49 14.92
N HIS A 16 -7.44 17.21 13.70
CA HIS A 16 -6.92 17.83 12.49
C HIS A 16 -7.28 19.31 12.35
N ALA A 17 -8.50 19.68 12.69
CA ALA A 17 -8.92 21.07 12.65
C ALA A 17 -8.11 21.93 13.63
N THR A 18 -7.80 21.41 14.81
CA THR A 18 -6.95 22.11 15.78
C THR A 18 -5.58 22.41 15.18
N HIS A 19 -4.95 21.42 14.54
CA HIS A 19 -3.64 21.62 13.88
C HIS A 19 -3.70 22.66 12.77
N PHE A 20 -4.71 22.55 11.89
CA PHE A 20 -4.86 23.48 10.77
C PHE A 20 -5.06 24.92 11.23
N TYR A 21 -6.02 25.18 12.14
CA TYR A 21 -6.31 26.53 12.60
C TYR A 21 -5.27 27.08 13.59
N THR A 22 -4.50 26.23 14.24
CA THR A 22 -3.31 26.68 14.99
C THR A 22 -2.22 27.17 14.04
N LYS A 23 -2.01 26.47 12.91
CA LYS A 23 -1.04 26.87 11.89
C LYS A 23 -1.49 28.14 11.14
N TYR A 24 -2.77 28.28 10.91
CA TYR A 24 -3.38 29.41 10.18
C TYR A 24 -4.46 30.08 11.06
N PRO A 25 -4.05 30.87 12.07
CA PRO A 25 -4.99 31.46 13.03
C PRO A 25 -5.90 32.54 12.42
N THR A 26 -5.48 33.13 11.30
CA THR A 26 -6.28 34.12 10.57
C THR A 26 -6.26 33.86 9.05
N ARG A 27 -7.23 34.44 8.36
CA ARG A 27 -7.31 34.36 6.88
C ARG A 27 -6.06 34.93 6.23
N GLU A 28 -5.57 36.03 6.75
CA GLU A 28 -4.38 36.72 6.28
C GLU A 28 -3.12 35.85 6.46
N ALA A 29 -3.02 35.14 7.59
CA ALA A 29 -1.95 34.22 7.85
C ALA A 29 -1.97 33.04 6.83
N PHE A 30 -3.14 32.55 6.49
CA PHE A 30 -3.31 31.51 5.48
C PHE A 30 -2.86 32.03 4.10
N ILE A 31 -3.39 33.20 3.66
CA ILE A 31 -3.03 33.82 2.38
C ILE A 31 -1.53 34.05 2.27
N LYS A 32 -0.93 34.62 3.32
CA LYS A 32 0.52 34.88 3.37
C LYS A 32 1.32 33.59 3.19
N ALA A 33 0.94 32.52 3.87
CA ALA A 33 1.61 31.22 3.73
C ALA A 33 1.50 30.66 2.30
N GLN A 34 0.35 30.83 1.64
CA GLN A 34 0.19 30.40 0.24
C GLN A 34 1.08 31.25 -0.70
N GLN A 35 1.15 32.55 -0.48
CA GLN A 35 2.01 33.44 -1.27
C GLN A 35 3.48 33.03 -1.16
N GLU A 36 3.97 32.84 0.05
CA GLU A 36 5.34 32.37 0.31
C GLU A 36 5.67 31.07 -0.42
N ARG A 37 4.72 30.13 -0.47
CA ARG A 37 4.88 28.84 -1.19
C ARG A 37 4.93 29.01 -2.68
N VAL A 38 4.06 29.83 -3.24
CA VAL A 38 4.05 30.15 -4.68
C VAL A 38 5.35 30.82 -5.07
N ASP A 39 5.80 31.82 -4.30
CA ASP A 39 7.05 32.55 -4.53
C ASP A 39 8.26 31.61 -4.45
N TYR A 40 8.31 30.74 -3.45
CA TYR A 40 9.34 29.71 -3.32
C TYR A 40 9.37 28.81 -4.57
N LYS A 41 8.21 28.36 -5.05
CA LYS A 41 8.14 27.50 -6.24
C LYS A 41 8.60 28.21 -7.51
N ILE A 42 8.19 29.46 -7.68
CA ILE A 42 8.62 30.28 -8.81
C ILE A 42 10.13 30.49 -8.80
N HIS A 43 10.70 30.75 -7.62
CA HIS A 43 12.13 31.00 -7.49
C HIS A 43 12.98 29.74 -7.70
N ASN A 44 12.59 28.61 -7.10
CA ASN A 44 13.41 27.40 -7.06
C ASN A 44 13.19 26.43 -8.22
N SER A 45 12.25 26.70 -9.12
CA SER A 45 11.97 25.84 -10.26
C SER A 45 11.68 26.62 -11.55
N PRO A 46 12.57 27.57 -11.96
CA PRO A 46 12.25 28.59 -12.98
C PRO A 46 12.03 28.03 -14.39
N LYS A 47 12.49 26.83 -14.68
CA LYS A 47 12.39 26.19 -16.03
C LYS A 47 11.27 25.17 -16.16
N ARG A 48 10.41 24.99 -15.13
CA ARG A 48 9.32 24.04 -15.22
C ARG A 48 8.05 24.70 -15.76
N VAL A 49 7.29 23.99 -16.57
CA VAL A 49 5.95 24.40 -17.05
C VAL A 49 5.05 24.86 -15.91
N ASP A 50 5.16 24.20 -14.76
CA ASP A 50 4.45 24.56 -13.53
C ASP A 50 4.72 26.01 -13.06
N THR A 51 5.93 26.51 -13.28
CA THR A 51 6.35 27.83 -12.80
C THR A 51 5.66 28.93 -13.59
N GLU A 52 5.48 28.76 -14.89
CA GLU A 52 4.78 29.72 -15.71
C GLU A 52 3.29 29.83 -15.34
N PHE A 53 2.66 28.70 -15.02
CA PHE A 53 1.30 28.70 -14.49
C PHE A 53 1.19 29.56 -13.22
N PHE A 54 2.10 29.41 -12.25
CA PHE A 54 2.06 30.19 -11.01
C PHE A 54 2.40 31.67 -11.24
N ARG A 55 3.32 31.99 -12.16
CA ARG A 55 3.57 33.41 -12.52
C ARG A 55 2.32 34.10 -13.03
N THR A 56 1.51 33.36 -13.82
CA THR A 56 0.34 33.95 -14.47
C THR A 56 -0.91 33.91 -13.59
N ASN A 57 -1.02 32.91 -12.68
CA ASN A 57 -2.28 32.61 -11.98
C ASN A 57 -2.14 32.63 -10.45
N ALA A 58 -1.04 33.17 -9.89
CA ALA A 58 -0.78 33.11 -8.44
C ALA A 58 -1.95 33.63 -7.60
N ASP A 59 -2.43 34.83 -7.90
CA ASP A 59 -3.51 35.45 -7.12
C ASP A 59 -4.82 34.65 -7.21
N LYS A 60 -5.17 34.21 -8.41
CA LYS A 60 -6.37 33.39 -8.61
C LYS A 60 -6.27 32.04 -7.88
N PHE A 61 -5.08 31.43 -7.91
CA PHE A 61 -4.81 30.18 -7.21
C PHE A 61 -4.94 30.35 -5.69
N ILE A 62 -4.32 31.39 -5.12
CA ILE A 62 -4.36 31.68 -3.69
C ILE A 62 -5.80 32.02 -3.25
N GLN A 63 -6.50 32.83 -4.04
CA GLN A 63 -7.89 33.17 -3.76
C GLN A 63 -8.76 31.91 -3.76
N THR A 64 -8.64 31.05 -4.79
CA THR A 64 -9.38 29.78 -4.87
C THR A 64 -9.12 28.87 -3.68
N LEU A 65 -7.85 28.70 -3.26
CA LEU A 65 -7.51 27.93 -2.06
C LEU A 65 -8.13 28.51 -0.80
N THR A 66 -8.08 29.84 -0.68
CA THR A 66 -8.62 30.54 0.49
C THR A 66 -10.12 30.36 0.57
N ASP A 67 -10.82 30.55 -0.53
CA ASP A 67 -12.28 30.42 -0.59
C ASP A 67 -12.73 28.97 -0.30
N HIS A 68 -12.00 27.97 -0.81
CA HIS A 68 -12.39 26.58 -0.66
C HIS A 68 -11.95 25.94 0.67
N LEU A 69 -10.81 26.30 1.21
CA LEU A 69 -10.27 25.65 2.40
C LEU A 69 -10.45 26.47 3.67
N TYR A 70 -10.20 27.77 3.62
CA TYR A 70 -10.25 28.64 4.80
C TYR A 70 -11.63 29.26 5.02
N ASP A 71 -12.17 29.93 4.00
CA ASP A 71 -13.48 30.56 4.08
C ASP A 71 -14.59 29.50 4.13
N ASN A 72 -15.73 29.86 4.70
CA ASN A 72 -16.89 28.95 4.84
C ASN A 72 -16.58 27.60 5.52
N ARG A 73 -15.49 27.50 6.26
CA ARG A 73 -15.06 26.26 6.92
C ARG A 73 -14.86 25.09 5.96
N GLY A 74 -14.40 25.35 4.74
CA GLY A 74 -14.23 24.32 3.71
C GLY A 74 -13.26 23.21 4.13
N TYR A 75 -12.24 23.54 4.95
CA TYR A 75 -11.36 22.52 5.51
C TYR A 75 -12.09 21.49 6.38
N LEU A 76 -13.08 21.91 7.16
CA LEU A 76 -13.89 20.97 7.96
C LEU A 76 -14.72 20.03 7.09
N TYR A 77 -15.27 20.52 5.98
CA TYR A 77 -15.99 19.68 5.02
C TYR A 77 -15.03 18.68 4.35
N PHE A 78 -13.81 19.10 4.04
CA PHE A 78 -12.78 18.22 3.53
C PHE A 78 -12.44 17.10 4.52
N LEU A 79 -12.21 17.41 5.78
CA LEU A 79 -11.95 16.40 6.83
C LEU A 79 -13.11 15.42 6.97
N ARG A 80 -14.35 15.91 6.98
CA ARG A 80 -15.56 15.06 7.02
C ARG A 80 -15.63 14.12 5.82
N ALA A 81 -15.37 14.63 4.61
CA ALA A 81 -15.35 13.82 3.40
C ALA A 81 -14.25 12.76 3.45
N TYR A 82 -13.06 13.13 3.94
CA TYR A 82 -11.95 12.18 4.13
C TYR A 82 -12.33 11.08 5.12
N TYR A 83 -12.84 11.46 6.30
CA TYR A 83 -13.29 10.50 7.31
C TYR A 83 -14.32 9.53 6.73
N THR A 84 -15.36 10.06 6.13
CA THR A 84 -16.47 9.26 5.55
C THR A 84 -15.99 8.26 4.51
N LYS A 85 -15.01 8.67 3.67
CA LYS A 85 -14.52 7.82 2.57
C LYS A 85 -13.42 6.84 2.97
N LYS A 86 -12.67 7.14 4.02
CA LYS A 86 -11.46 6.38 4.36
C LYS A 86 -11.51 5.68 5.71
N LEU A 87 -12.18 6.27 6.69
CA LEU A 87 -12.12 5.85 8.08
C LEU A 87 -13.45 5.38 8.65
N LYS A 88 -14.58 5.83 8.11
CA LYS A 88 -15.90 5.51 8.68
C LYS A 88 -16.11 3.99 8.71
N VAL A 89 -16.30 3.49 9.92
CA VAL A 89 -16.72 2.10 10.16
C VAL A 89 -18.24 2.09 10.31
N ASP A 90 -18.92 1.49 9.34
CA ASP A 90 -20.35 1.20 9.41
C ASP A 90 -20.56 -0.29 9.69
N THR A 91 -20.97 -0.63 10.91
CA THR A 91 -21.16 -2.01 11.33
C THR A 91 -22.22 -2.76 10.54
N ASN A 92 -23.22 -2.06 9.99
CA ASN A 92 -24.26 -2.68 9.15
C ASN A 92 -23.71 -2.98 7.75
N GLU A 93 -23.00 -2.02 7.15
CA GLU A 93 -22.31 -2.23 5.87
C GLU A 93 -21.21 -3.28 6.01
N LEU A 94 -20.51 -3.29 7.15
CA LEU A 94 -19.53 -4.30 7.48
C LEU A 94 -20.11 -5.71 7.44
N SER A 95 -21.21 -5.95 8.14
CA SER A 95 -21.87 -7.27 8.16
C SER A 95 -22.25 -7.73 6.74
N LYS A 96 -22.69 -6.81 5.89
CA LYS A 96 -22.98 -7.09 4.48
C LYS A 96 -21.67 -7.36 3.68
N ALA A 97 -20.63 -6.59 3.94
CA ALA A 97 -19.34 -6.76 3.28
C ALA A 97 -18.68 -8.09 3.65
N MET A 98 -18.73 -8.49 4.92
CA MET A 98 -18.20 -9.76 5.39
C MET A 98 -18.90 -10.96 4.74
N LYS A 99 -20.22 -10.92 4.59
CA LYS A 99 -21.00 -11.96 3.86
C LYS A 99 -20.63 -12.05 2.38
N LYS A 100 -20.10 -10.97 1.81
CA LYS A 100 -19.67 -10.87 0.41
C LYS A 100 -18.15 -10.94 0.25
N MET A 101 -17.40 -11.08 1.33
CA MET A 101 -15.94 -11.11 1.29
C MET A 101 -15.46 -12.23 0.37
N GLY A 102 -14.56 -11.90 -0.54
CA GLY A 102 -14.10 -12.80 -1.60
C GLY A 102 -15.04 -12.93 -2.81
N LYS A 103 -16.34 -12.59 -2.69
CA LYS A 103 -17.29 -12.70 -3.82
C LYS A 103 -17.14 -11.57 -4.86
N GLY A 104 -16.52 -10.45 -4.49
CA GLY A 104 -16.21 -9.34 -5.40
C GLY A 104 -14.91 -9.54 -6.18
N ILE A 105 -14.37 -10.73 -6.21
CA ILE A 105 -13.16 -11.08 -6.96
C ILE A 105 -13.54 -12.06 -8.06
N SER A 106 -13.22 -11.69 -9.30
CA SER A 106 -13.29 -12.63 -10.43
C SER A 106 -11.93 -13.26 -10.63
N ILE A 107 -11.94 -14.57 -10.81
CA ILE A 107 -10.76 -15.33 -11.22
C ILE A 107 -10.93 -15.59 -12.71
N ILE A 108 -10.00 -15.11 -13.51
CA ILE A 108 -10.00 -15.22 -14.97
C ILE A 108 -8.90 -16.20 -15.33
N GLU A 109 -9.29 -17.29 -15.97
CA GLU A 109 -8.35 -18.33 -16.42
C GLU A 109 -7.48 -17.83 -17.58
N PRO A 110 -6.30 -18.39 -17.78
CA PRO A 110 -5.39 -18.02 -18.86
C PRO A 110 -6.03 -18.10 -20.24
N THR A 111 -5.68 -17.17 -21.12
CA THR A 111 -6.06 -17.14 -22.53
C THR A 111 -4.80 -16.99 -23.40
N LYS A 112 -4.92 -17.07 -24.75
CA LYS A 112 -3.79 -16.82 -25.65
C LYS A 112 -3.20 -15.43 -25.47
N ASP A 113 -4.06 -14.42 -25.26
CA ASP A 113 -3.65 -13.02 -25.11
C ASP A 113 -3.18 -12.68 -23.68
N HIS A 114 -3.61 -13.48 -22.71
CA HIS A 114 -3.24 -13.35 -21.30
C HIS A 114 -2.87 -14.72 -20.73
N PRO A 115 -1.59 -15.11 -20.86
CA PRO A 115 -1.16 -16.48 -20.52
C PRO A 115 -1.11 -16.75 -19.01
N ARG A 116 -1.38 -15.75 -18.18
CA ARG A 116 -1.44 -15.89 -16.72
C ARG A 116 -2.86 -15.77 -16.22
N LYS A 117 -3.18 -16.53 -15.17
CA LYS A 117 -4.41 -16.36 -14.39
C LYS A 117 -4.49 -14.96 -13.80
N GLN A 118 -5.69 -14.40 -13.70
CA GLN A 118 -5.88 -13.05 -13.18
C GLN A 118 -6.87 -13.04 -12.02
N PHE A 119 -6.49 -12.41 -10.92
CA PHE A 119 -7.40 -12.06 -9.83
C PHE A 119 -7.84 -10.61 -10.01
N LYS A 120 -9.09 -10.41 -10.43
CA LYS A 120 -9.65 -9.09 -10.70
C LYS A 120 -10.59 -8.66 -9.59
N SER A 121 -10.19 -7.61 -8.86
CA SER A 121 -11.04 -7.01 -7.82
C SER A 121 -12.03 -6.01 -8.42
N HIS A 122 -13.31 -6.11 -8.07
CA HIS A 122 -14.39 -5.24 -8.52
C HIS A 122 -14.63 -4.04 -7.60
N GLY A 123 -13.61 -3.56 -6.90
CA GLY A 123 -13.62 -2.23 -6.27
C GLY A 123 -14.30 -2.11 -4.90
N THR A 124 -14.72 -3.21 -4.29
CA THR A 124 -15.29 -3.16 -2.94
C THR A 124 -14.22 -3.12 -1.86
N ASP A 125 -14.39 -2.25 -0.87
CA ASP A 125 -13.47 -2.08 0.25
C ASP A 125 -13.44 -3.29 1.21
N GLN A 126 -14.53 -4.04 1.28
CA GLN A 126 -14.66 -5.32 2.01
C GLN A 126 -14.07 -5.29 3.43
N GLY A 127 -14.31 -4.21 4.17
CA GLY A 127 -13.85 -4.07 5.55
C GLY A 127 -12.49 -3.37 5.73
N ARG A 128 -11.86 -2.90 4.66
CA ARG A 128 -10.60 -2.14 4.75
C ARG A 128 -10.71 -0.91 5.67
N SER A 129 -11.86 -0.26 5.71
CA SER A 129 -12.12 0.89 6.58
C SER A 129 -11.93 0.57 8.06
N ILE A 130 -12.20 -0.66 8.51
CA ILE A 130 -11.95 -1.09 9.89
C ILE A 130 -10.45 -1.03 10.18
N ILE A 131 -9.67 -1.72 9.32
CA ILE A 131 -8.21 -1.76 9.46
C ILE A 131 -7.65 -0.34 9.44
N THR A 132 -8.11 0.48 8.48
CA THR A 132 -7.63 1.85 8.32
C THR A 132 -8.02 2.74 9.50
N ASN A 133 -9.17 2.54 10.11
CA ASN A 133 -9.59 3.31 11.29
C ASN A 133 -8.81 2.89 12.54
N LEU A 134 -8.77 1.59 12.83
CA LEU A 134 -8.13 1.08 14.04
C LEU A 134 -6.62 1.28 14.08
N SER A 135 -5.98 1.25 12.91
CA SER A 135 -4.54 1.50 12.73
C SER A 135 -4.26 2.87 12.10
N TYR A 136 -5.18 3.83 12.26
CA TYR A 136 -5.11 5.11 11.56
C TYR A 136 -3.81 5.87 11.86
N LYS A 137 -3.41 5.94 13.13
CA LYS A 137 -2.18 6.65 13.54
C LYS A 137 -0.94 6.04 12.93
N GLU A 138 -0.82 4.74 13.00
CA GLU A 138 0.32 4.00 12.47
C GLU A 138 0.39 4.12 10.93
N ILE A 139 -0.74 3.93 10.25
CA ILE A 139 -0.79 4.03 8.77
C ILE A 139 -0.51 5.45 8.30
N SER A 140 -1.00 6.47 9.00
CA SER A 140 -0.90 7.86 8.57
C SER A 140 0.49 8.48 8.77
N THR A 141 1.29 7.91 9.66
CA THR A 141 2.65 8.36 9.96
C THR A 141 3.74 7.46 9.36
N CYS A 142 3.35 6.40 8.66
CA CYS A 142 4.25 5.54 7.93
C CYS A 142 4.87 6.28 6.75
N LYS A 143 6.20 6.19 6.58
CA LYS A 143 6.93 6.71 5.42
C LYS A 143 6.98 5.65 4.33
N LYS A 144 6.72 6.07 3.10
CA LYS A 144 6.84 5.20 1.92
C LYS A 144 7.73 5.85 0.89
N GLY A 145 8.84 5.22 0.61
CA GLY A 145 9.94 5.64 -0.28
C GLY A 145 9.68 6.71 -1.33
N LYS A 146 10.61 7.45 -1.67
CA LYS A 146 10.75 8.73 -2.35
C LYS A 146 9.93 8.96 -3.63
N PRO A 147 9.53 10.19 -3.87
CA PRO A 147 10.23 11.46 -3.58
C PRO A 147 9.49 12.46 -2.67
N VAL A 148 8.48 12.07 -1.93
CA VAL A 148 7.64 12.99 -1.16
C VAL A 148 7.70 12.56 0.30
N ASP A 149 8.45 13.31 1.09
CA ASP A 149 8.57 13.11 2.54
C ASP A 149 7.36 13.70 3.30
N ILE A 150 6.16 13.60 2.75
CA ILE A 150 4.95 14.09 3.39
C ILE A 150 4.13 12.89 3.84
N LEU A 151 3.95 12.78 5.14
CA LEU A 151 3.08 11.79 5.74
C LEU A 151 1.61 12.13 5.47
N THR A 152 0.74 11.12 5.47
CA THR A 152 -0.71 11.34 5.37
C THR A 152 -1.20 12.25 6.51
N TRP A 153 -0.62 12.12 7.69
CA TRP A 153 -0.88 12.98 8.84
C TRP A 153 -0.59 14.46 8.55
N GLU A 154 0.60 14.76 8.02
CA GLU A 154 0.98 16.12 7.65
C GLU A 154 0.11 16.66 6.53
N ALA A 155 -0.20 15.83 5.53
CA ALA A 155 -1.05 16.20 4.43
C ALA A 155 -2.49 16.51 4.86
N LEU A 156 -3.01 15.85 5.88
CA LEU A 156 -4.33 16.15 6.45
C LEU A 156 -4.32 17.41 7.29
N ASN A 157 -3.21 17.71 7.96
CA ASN A 157 -3.06 18.93 8.75
C ASN A 157 -2.72 20.14 7.90
N ASP A 158 -2.09 19.93 6.76
CA ASP A 158 -1.78 20.97 5.80
C ASP A 158 -1.89 20.50 4.35
N VAL A 159 -3.12 20.36 3.90
CA VAL A 159 -3.45 19.95 2.54
C VAL A 159 -2.83 20.86 1.46
N THR A 160 -2.38 22.05 1.84
CA THR A 160 -1.77 23.04 0.92
C THR A 160 -0.25 22.89 0.78
N ASP A 161 0.41 22.17 1.69
CA ASP A 161 1.88 22.05 1.69
C ASP A 161 2.40 20.94 0.76
N MET A 162 1.53 20.15 0.22
CA MET A 162 1.92 19.06 -0.66
C MET A 162 2.45 19.60 -1.99
N LYS A 163 3.73 19.38 -2.27
CA LYS A 163 4.40 19.78 -3.53
C LYS A 163 3.63 19.35 -4.79
N HIS A 164 2.85 18.28 -4.68
CA HIS A 164 2.09 17.71 -5.79
C HIS A 164 0.66 18.24 -5.90
N VAL A 165 0.04 18.70 -4.81
CA VAL A 165 -1.25 19.41 -4.86
C VAL A 165 -1.11 20.72 -5.64
N MET A 166 0.08 21.32 -5.63
CA MET A 166 0.40 22.51 -6.40
C MET A 166 0.77 22.24 -7.87
N ARG A 167 0.46 21.06 -8.43
CA ARG A 167 0.66 20.85 -9.88
C ARG A 167 -0.42 21.55 -10.69
N PRO A 168 -0.03 22.36 -11.69
CA PRO A 168 -0.96 23.14 -12.51
C PRO A 168 -2.07 22.32 -13.17
N ALA A 169 -1.75 21.12 -13.66
CA ALA A 169 -2.71 20.26 -14.32
C ALA A 169 -3.94 19.90 -13.44
N TYR A 170 -3.76 19.84 -12.12
CA TYR A 170 -4.87 19.60 -11.21
C TYR A 170 -5.64 20.87 -10.87
N TRP A 171 -4.92 21.99 -10.76
CA TRP A 171 -5.52 23.28 -10.42
C TRP A 171 -6.13 23.97 -11.63
N ASN A 172 -5.65 23.74 -12.85
CA ASN A 172 -6.29 24.21 -14.07
C ASN A 172 -7.74 23.71 -14.16
N ASN A 173 -7.99 22.45 -13.84
CA ASN A 173 -9.34 21.92 -13.79
C ASN A 173 -10.20 22.53 -12.67
N ILE A 174 -9.55 23.01 -11.60
CA ILE A 174 -10.23 23.69 -10.49
C ILE A 174 -10.42 25.18 -10.76
N ILE A 175 -9.43 25.85 -11.37
CA ILE A 175 -9.44 27.30 -11.61
C ILE A 175 -10.15 27.67 -12.93
N ASN A 176 -9.98 26.86 -13.97
CA ASN A 176 -10.54 27.08 -15.30
C ASN A 176 -11.71 26.15 -15.60
N GLY A 177 -12.01 25.23 -14.68
CA GLY A 177 -13.17 24.39 -14.88
C GLY A 177 -14.40 25.27 -15.04
N ASP A 178 -15.20 24.99 -16.02
CA ASP A 178 -16.58 25.44 -16.14
C ASP A 178 -17.36 24.86 -14.98
N PHE A 179 -16.96 25.28 -13.76
CA PHE A 179 -17.76 25.06 -12.58
C PHE A 179 -18.88 26.07 -12.60
N ASP A 180 -19.81 25.89 -13.51
CA ASP A 180 -21.18 26.29 -13.28
C ASP A 180 -21.59 25.60 -12.00
N LEU A 181 -21.44 26.32 -10.90
CA LEU A 181 -21.76 25.89 -9.56
C LEU A 181 -23.29 25.79 -9.43
N PRO A 182 -23.91 24.64 -9.73
CA PRO A 182 -25.37 24.54 -9.59
C PRO A 182 -25.77 24.66 -8.11
N THR A 183 -24.93 24.17 -7.21
CA THR A 183 -25.03 24.42 -5.77
C THR A 183 -23.65 24.34 -5.13
N LEU A 184 -23.45 25.16 -4.09
CA LEU A 184 -22.20 25.19 -3.32
C LEU A 184 -21.83 23.82 -2.74
N GLU A 185 -22.82 22.96 -2.48
CA GLU A 185 -22.62 21.59 -1.94
C GLU A 185 -22.11 20.60 -2.98
N GLU A 186 -22.64 20.57 -4.19
CA GLU A 186 -22.21 19.64 -5.23
C GLU A 186 -20.78 19.95 -5.73
N SER A 187 -20.41 21.22 -5.81
CA SER A 187 -19.05 21.60 -6.19
C SER A 187 -18.04 21.29 -5.10
N ARG A 188 -18.40 21.48 -3.82
CA ARG A 188 -17.57 21.12 -2.67
C ARG A 188 -17.19 19.65 -2.70
N ASP A 189 -18.14 18.75 -2.94
CA ASP A 189 -17.89 17.32 -2.95
C ASP A 189 -16.90 16.91 -4.04
N LYS A 190 -16.98 17.49 -5.22
CA LYS A 190 -16.04 17.23 -6.32
C LYS A 190 -14.62 17.71 -6.02
N HIS A 191 -14.48 18.89 -5.42
CA HIS A 191 -13.16 19.43 -5.01
C HIS A 191 -12.53 18.59 -3.91
N PHE A 192 -13.30 18.25 -2.88
CA PHE A 192 -12.79 17.42 -1.79
C PHE A 192 -12.45 16.01 -2.26
N ASP A 193 -13.20 15.45 -3.20
CA ASP A 193 -12.84 14.19 -3.86
C ASP A 193 -11.48 14.28 -4.56
N THR A 194 -11.23 15.37 -5.23
CA THR A 194 -9.93 15.60 -5.89
C THR A 194 -8.81 15.71 -4.87
N LEU A 195 -9.00 16.47 -3.79
CA LEU A 195 -8.02 16.58 -2.70
C LEU A 195 -7.76 15.24 -2.00
N ILE A 196 -8.81 14.48 -1.70
CA ILE A 196 -8.68 13.13 -1.11
C ILE A 196 -7.90 12.19 -2.04
N LYS A 197 -8.15 12.26 -3.35
CA LYS A 197 -7.40 11.49 -4.35
C LYS A 197 -5.93 11.92 -4.39
N LEU A 198 -5.66 13.23 -4.36
CA LEU A 198 -4.30 13.77 -4.35
C LEU A 198 -3.53 13.33 -3.10
N ILE A 199 -4.13 13.45 -1.92
CA ILE A 199 -3.54 12.92 -0.68
C ILE A 199 -3.25 11.42 -0.83
N SER A 200 -4.20 10.65 -1.35
CA SER A 200 -4.02 9.20 -1.52
C SER A 200 -2.97 8.82 -2.57
N MET A 201 -2.61 9.72 -3.47
CA MET A 201 -1.60 9.50 -4.51
C MET A 201 -0.20 9.96 -4.11
N PHE A 202 -0.10 10.98 -3.29
CA PHE A 202 1.16 11.70 -3.06
C PHE A 202 1.60 11.74 -1.61
N ALA A 203 0.67 11.62 -0.66
CA ALA A 203 1.06 11.46 0.73
C ALA A 203 1.58 10.05 0.94
N ASP A 204 2.70 9.95 1.61
CA ASP A 204 3.29 8.69 1.98
C ASP A 204 2.37 7.97 2.96
N ARG A 205 1.86 6.86 2.53
CA ARG A 205 1.06 6.00 3.39
C ARG A 205 1.34 4.54 3.07
N ALA A 206 1.38 3.74 4.12
CA ALA A 206 1.44 2.29 3.96
C ALA A 206 0.25 1.77 3.14
N SER A 207 0.52 0.81 2.29
CA SER A 207 -0.51 0.13 1.54
C SER A 207 -1.20 -0.90 2.44
N VAL A 208 -2.53 -0.84 2.52
CA VAL A 208 -3.32 -1.88 3.18
C VAL A 208 -3.80 -2.86 2.12
N PHE A 209 -3.40 -4.13 2.25
CA PHE A 209 -3.84 -5.18 1.34
C PHE A 209 -5.37 -5.33 1.39
N ARG A 210 -6.00 -5.61 0.24
CA ARG A 210 -7.47 -5.74 0.20
C ARG A 210 -7.89 -7.06 0.79
N THR A 211 -8.63 -7.03 1.89
CA THR A 211 -9.03 -8.20 2.66
C THR A 211 -9.75 -9.27 1.83
N GLY A 212 -10.67 -8.85 0.95
CA GLY A 212 -11.38 -9.79 0.09
C GLY A 212 -10.51 -10.46 -0.96
N VAL A 213 -9.49 -9.75 -1.48
CA VAL A 213 -8.49 -10.32 -2.40
C VAL A 213 -7.64 -11.34 -1.66
N TYR A 214 -7.21 -10.99 -0.44
CA TYR A 214 -6.46 -11.88 0.42
C TYR A 214 -7.19 -13.21 0.65
N ALA A 215 -8.45 -13.12 1.08
CA ALA A 215 -9.29 -14.30 1.29
C ALA A 215 -9.52 -15.11 0.00
N ALA A 216 -9.73 -14.43 -1.14
CA ALA A 216 -9.98 -15.09 -2.42
C ALA A 216 -8.75 -15.88 -2.90
N ILE A 217 -7.55 -15.34 -2.75
CA ILE A 217 -6.29 -16.02 -3.11
C ILE A 217 -6.14 -17.30 -2.27
N ILE A 218 -6.28 -17.20 -0.94
CA ILE A 218 -6.16 -18.37 -0.06
C ILE A 218 -7.23 -19.40 -0.39
N ASN A 219 -8.51 -19.02 -0.53
CA ASN A 219 -9.58 -19.95 -0.86
C ASN A 219 -9.40 -20.62 -2.23
N HIS A 220 -8.77 -19.93 -3.19
CA HIS A 220 -8.54 -20.50 -4.51
C HIS A 220 -7.45 -21.58 -4.49
N TYR A 221 -6.29 -21.24 -3.89
CA TYR A 221 -5.13 -22.14 -3.93
C TYR A 221 -5.14 -23.19 -2.81
N THR A 222 -5.83 -22.90 -1.70
CA THR A 222 -5.87 -23.78 -0.53
C THR A 222 -7.28 -23.89 0.06
N PRO A 223 -8.28 -24.37 -0.70
CA PRO A 223 -9.68 -24.38 -0.26
C PRO A 223 -9.93 -25.28 0.97
N PHE A 224 -8.97 -26.12 1.32
CA PHE A 224 -9.06 -27.06 2.43
C PHE A 224 -8.11 -26.74 3.58
N ALA A 225 -7.40 -25.59 3.54
CA ALA A 225 -6.48 -25.20 4.58
C ALA A 225 -7.20 -25.06 5.93
N GLU A 226 -6.63 -25.68 6.97
CA GLU A 226 -7.08 -25.61 8.35
C GLU A 226 -6.17 -24.73 9.21
N THR A 227 -4.91 -24.55 8.79
CA THR A 227 -3.90 -23.78 9.52
C THR A 227 -3.21 -22.79 8.61
N SER A 228 -3.06 -21.55 9.04
CA SER A 228 -2.38 -20.51 8.29
C SER A 228 -1.32 -19.79 9.11
N LEU A 229 -0.23 -19.45 8.43
CA LEU A 229 0.84 -18.60 8.95
C LEU A 229 0.88 -17.28 8.16
N HIS A 230 1.16 -16.19 8.85
CA HIS A 230 1.34 -14.87 8.26
C HIS A 230 2.57 -14.22 8.90
N LEU A 231 3.71 -14.27 8.20
CA LEU A 231 5.01 -13.79 8.69
C LEU A 231 5.14 -12.26 8.69
N VAL A 232 4.15 -11.58 8.15
CA VAL A 232 3.94 -10.12 8.27
C VAL A 232 2.46 -9.90 8.51
N GLY A 233 2.11 -9.15 9.54
CA GLY A 233 0.72 -8.92 9.96
C GLY A 233 -0.12 -8.13 8.96
N SER A 234 0.50 -7.43 8.00
CA SER A 234 -0.17 -6.73 6.90
C SER A 234 -1.35 -5.88 7.40
N TRP A 235 -1.13 -5.11 8.47
CA TRP A 235 -2.16 -4.29 9.12
C TRP A 235 -3.40 -5.08 9.56
N ASN A 236 -3.24 -6.32 10.00
CA ASN A 236 -4.36 -7.20 10.36
C ASN A 236 -5.30 -7.61 9.20
N THR A 237 -4.88 -7.44 7.97
CA THR A 237 -5.61 -7.98 6.81
C THR A 237 -5.90 -9.48 6.94
N PRO A 238 -4.93 -10.33 7.34
CA PRO A 238 -5.18 -11.76 7.57
C PRO A 238 -6.24 -12.02 8.63
N THR A 239 -6.22 -11.26 9.74
CA THR A 239 -7.20 -11.39 10.82
C THR A 239 -8.62 -11.18 10.32
N LEU A 240 -8.84 -10.10 9.58
CA LEU A 240 -10.16 -9.79 9.05
C LEU A 240 -10.57 -10.77 7.93
N ALA A 241 -9.61 -11.24 7.11
CA ALA A 241 -9.85 -12.22 6.06
C ALA A 241 -10.32 -13.58 6.60
N ALA A 242 -9.95 -13.93 7.84
CA ALA A 242 -10.37 -15.16 8.49
C ALA A 242 -11.90 -15.33 8.52
N SER A 243 -12.67 -14.23 8.51
CA SER A 243 -14.13 -14.28 8.42
C SER A 243 -14.66 -14.96 7.15
N ALA A 244 -13.87 -15.01 6.09
CA ALA A 244 -14.20 -15.67 4.82
C ALA A 244 -13.51 -17.04 4.63
N LEU A 245 -12.61 -17.41 5.55
CA LEU A 245 -11.83 -18.64 5.51
C LEU A 245 -12.46 -19.68 6.45
N THR A 246 -13.64 -20.16 6.08
CA THR A 246 -14.54 -20.94 6.96
C THR A 246 -14.01 -22.30 7.44
N ARG A 247 -12.94 -22.80 6.85
CA ARG A 247 -12.29 -24.06 7.27
C ARG A 247 -11.10 -23.86 8.20
N LEU A 248 -10.63 -22.61 8.30
CA LEU A 248 -9.48 -22.28 9.12
C LEU A 248 -9.77 -22.57 10.59
N LYS A 249 -8.91 -23.39 11.22
CA LYS A 249 -8.99 -23.77 12.63
C LYS A 249 -7.96 -23.05 13.48
N HIS A 250 -6.82 -22.70 12.89
CA HIS A 250 -5.77 -21.98 13.61
C HIS A 250 -5.06 -20.99 12.65
N GLN A 251 -4.93 -19.77 13.12
CA GLN A 251 -4.21 -18.71 12.42
C GLN A 251 -3.12 -18.17 13.35
N VAL A 252 -1.89 -18.10 12.85
CA VAL A 252 -0.76 -17.48 13.52
C VAL A 252 -0.29 -16.27 12.71
N ILE A 253 -0.24 -15.11 13.36
CA ILE A 253 0.18 -13.85 12.76
C ILE A 253 1.41 -13.33 13.48
N ILE A 254 2.39 -12.90 12.73
CA ILE A 254 3.64 -12.34 13.20
C ILE A 254 3.70 -10.86 12.80
N ASP A 255 4.08 -10.00 13.71
CA ASP A 255 4.33 -8.59 13.43
C ASP A 255 5.32 -8.02 14.45
N VAL A 256 6.00 -6.95 14.11
CA VAL A 256 6.92 -6.23 15.01
C VAL A 256 6.25 -5.10 15.78
N ILE A 257 5.07 -4.65 15.33
CA ILE A 257 4.35 -3.50 15.90
C ILE A 257 3.44 -3.97 17.04
N PRO A 258 3.74 -3.69 18.33
CA PRO A 258 2.95 -4.18 19.47
C PRO A 258 1.47 -3.79 19.37
N ARG A 259 1.17 -2.58 18.92
CA ARG A 259 -0.19 -2.10 18.75
C ARG A 259 -1.02 -2.96 17.79
N GLN A 260 -0.39 -3.57 16.78
CA GLN A 260 -1.10 -4.44 15.83
C GLN A 260 -1.63 -5.72 16.48
N LYS A 261 -1.00 -6.20 17.55
CA LYS A 261 -1.55 -7.30 18.35
C LYS A 261 -2.87 -6.92 18.99
N GLU A 262 -2.92 -5.78 19.66
CA GLU A 262 -4.16 -5.29 20.30
C GLU A 262 -5.27 -5.08 19.26
N VAL A 263 -4.93 -4.46 18.13
CA VAL A 263 -5.87 -4.26 17.00
C VAL A 263 -6.36 -5.60 16.46
N GLY A 264 -5.47 -6.56 16.29
CA GLY A 264 -5.81 -7.89 15.78
C GLY A 264 -6.73 -8.66 16.74
N GLU A 265 -6.43 -8.66 18.02
CA GLU A 265 -7.27 -9.27 19.05
C GLU A 265 -8.67 -8.62 19.11
N PHE A 266 -8.71 -7.28 19.01
CA PHE A 266 -9.97 -6.55 18.98
C PHE A 266 -10.80 -6.88 17.71
N ILE A 267 -10.17 -6.93 16.52
CA ILE A 267 -10.85 -7.35 15.28
C ILE A 267 -11.39 -8.78 15.44
N TYR A 268 -10.56 -9.67 15.96
CA TYR A 268 -10.93 -11.06 16.12
C TYR A 268 -12.13 -11.25 17.06
N GLU A 269 -12.16 -10.53 18.18
CA GLU A 269 -13.24 -10.63 19.16
C GLU A 269 -14.53 -9.96 18.71
N ASN A 270 -14.44 -8.83 18.02
CA ASN A 270 -15.60 -7.97 17.77
C ASN A 270 -16.13 -8.05 16.34
N PHE A 271 -15.27 -8.34 15.35
CA PHE A 271 -15.64 -8.29 13.93
C PHE A 271 -15.62 -9.65 13.24
N ILE A 272 -15.10 -10.69 13.87
CA ILE A 272 -15.22 -12.05 13.35
C ILE A 272 -16.31 -12.78 14.13
N PRO A 273 -17.58 -12.73 13.68
CA PRO A 273 -18.65 -13.33 14.45
C PRO A 273 -18.53 -14.84 14.49
N ALA A 274 -18.78 -15.41 15.63
CA ALA A 274 -18.82 -16.86 15.86
C ALA A 274 -19.80 -17.58 14.88
N SER A 275 -20.79 -16.85 14.32
CA SER A 275 -21.72 -17.37 13.34
C SER A 275 -21.15 -17.57 11.94
N LEU A 276 -20.02 -16.92 11.62
CA LEU A 276 -19.35 -17.06 10.32
C LEU A 276 -18.22 -18.09 10.36
N THR A 277 -17.68 -18.34 11.52
CA THR A 277 -16.65 -19.36 11.77
C THR A 277 -17.23 -20.42 12.65
N LYS A 278 -17.45 -21.60 12.15
CA LYS A 278 -17.88 -22.78 12.92
C LYS A 278 -16.66 -23.59 13.26
N PRO A 279 -16.47 -23.94 14.47
CA PRO A 279 -16.38 -23.21 15.70
C PRO A 279 -15.32 -22.10 15.65
N LYS A 280 -15.30 -21.20 16.64
CA LYS A 280 -14.28 -20.15 16.75
C LYS A 280 -12.88 -20.77 16.61
N HIS A 281 -12.12 -20.40 15.57
CA HIS A 281 -10.78 -20.92 15.36
C HIS A 281 -9.80 -20.31 16.37
N LYS A 282 -8.68 -20.98 16.59
CA LYS A 282 -7.61 -20.46 17.42
C LYS A 282 -6.88 -19.33 16.70
N TYR A 283 -6.55 -18.28 17.43
CA TYR A 283 -5.87 -17.11 16.93
C TYR A 283 -4.69 -16.78 17.83
N ASP A 284 -3.49 -16.79 17.28
CA ASP A 284 -2.27 -16.41 17.98
C ASP A 284 -1.63 -15.22 17.24
N PHE A 285 -1.43 -14.11 17.95
CA PHE A 285 -0.68 -12.96 17.42
C PHE A 285 0.63 -12.83 18.21
N ILE A 286 1.75 -12.93 17.52
CA ILE A 286 3.09 -12.98 18.08
C ILE A 286 3.85 -11.73 17.69
N ILE A 287 4.33 -10.97 18.68
CA ILE A 287 5.20 -9.81 18.46
C ILE A 287 6.64 -10.31 18.42
N CYS A 288 7.18 -10.39 17.22
CA CYS A 288 8.55 -10.84 16.98
C CYS A 288 8.94 -10.51 15.53
N PRO A 289 10.19 -10.09 15.25
CA PRO A 289 10.73 -10.10 13.91
C PRO A 289 10.68 -11.50 13.30
N SER A 290 10.19 -11.63 12.06
CA SER A 290 9.97 -12.95 11.45
C SER A 290 11.26 -13.76 11.26
N GLU A 291 12.36 -13.09 11.03
CA GLU A 291 13.70 -13.69 10.90
C GLU A 291 14.28 -14.16 12.24
N GLN A 292 13.70 -13.76 13.36
CA GLN A 292 14.18 -14.12 14.71
C GLN A 292 13.29 -15.14 15.42
N LEU A 293 12.22 -15.62 14.77
CA LEU A 293 11.24 -16.54 15.36
C LEU A 293 11.90 -17.79 15.93
N GLN A 294 12.82 -18.41 15.20
CA GLN A 294 13.52 -19.59 15.68
C GLN A 294 14.39 -19.29 16.90
N ASN A 295 15.19 -18.21 16.82
CA ASN A 295 16.14 -17.87 17.88
C ASN A 295 15.47 -17.43 19.17
N ARG A 296 14.32 -16.75 19.08
CA ARG A 296 13.62 -16.20 20.25
C ARG A 296 12.58 -17.13 20.83
N LEU A 297 11.94 -17.97 20.00
CA LEU A 297 10.71 -18.66 20.39
C LEU A 297 10.74 -20.17 20.14
N ASP A 298 11.85 -20.70 19.65
CA ASP A 298 11.95 -22.10 19.21
C ASP A 298 10.80 -22.50 18.25
N PHE A 299 10.48 -21.58 17.34
CA PHE A 299 9.28 -21.59 16.52
C PHE A 299 9.24 -22.80 15.57
N GLU A 300 10.37 -23.17 14.99
CA GLU A 300 10.48 -24.30 14.08
C GLU A 300 10.14 -25.61 14.78
N ASN A 301 10.61 -25.84 16.02
CA ASN A 301 10.24 -27.03 16.79
C ASN A 301 8.78 -27.01 17.21
N LYS A 302 8.25 -25.86 17.62
CA LYS A 302 6.86 -25.73 18.05
C LYS A 302 5.85 -25.98 16.95
N PHE A 303 6.18 -25.58 15.72
CA PHE A 303 5.27 -25.60 14.57
C PHE A 303 5.81 -26.42 13.38
N LYS A 304 6.70 -27.37 13.62
CA LYS A 304 7.24 -28.21 12.55
C LYS A 304 6.13 -28.87 11.75
N ASP A 305 6.17 -28.71 10.43
CA ASP A 305 5.20 -29.30 9.50
C ASP A 305 3.73 -29.06 9.89
N TYR A 306 3.42 -27.83 10.32
CA TYR A 306 2.12 -27.53 10.92
C TYR A 306 1.19 -26.75 10.01
N PHE A 307 1.69 -25.82 9.20
CA PHE A 307 0.85 -24.90 8.43
C PHE A 307 0.50 -25.42 7.04
N ASP A 308 -0.76 -25.26 6.65
CA ASP A 308 -1.29 -25.64 5.33
C ASP A 308 -1.06 -24.53 4.30
N VAL A 309 -1.04 -23.29 4.73
CA VAL A 309 -0.89 -22.14 3.86
C VAL A 309 -0.18 -20.98 4.55
N GLN A 310 0.64 -20.30 3.78
CA GLN A 310 1.09 -18.96 4.09
C GLN A 310 0.82 -18.05 2.88
N LEU A 311 0.28 -16.85 3.14
CA LEU A 311 0.27 -15.75 2.19
C LEU A 311 1.15 -14.64 2.75
N PHE A 312 2.15 -14.26 1.97
CA PHE A 312 3.20 -13.32 2.35
C PHE A 312 3.23 -12.14 1.39
N SER A 313 2.95 -10.95 1.91
CA SER A 313 3.24 -9.69 1.22
C SER A 313 4.42 -9.06 1.95
N PRO A 314 5.65 -9.28 1.48
CA PRO A 314 6.85 -8.88 2.21
C PRO A 314 6.99 -7.37 2.28
N VAL A 315 7.65 -6.90 3.33
CA VAL A 315 8.17 -5.53 3.39
C VAL A 315 9.27 -5.41 2.33
N TYR A 316 9.28 -4.30 1.59
CA TYR A 316 10.34 -4.03 0.62
C TYR A 316 11.44 -3.20 1.29
N PHE A 317 12.63 -3.71 1.45
CA PHE A 317 13.82 -3.08 2.02
C PHE A 317 13.54 -1.67 2.63
N ASN A 318 13.96 -0.58 2.01
CA ASN A 318 13.78 0.79 2.51
C ASN A 318 12.60 1.54 1.83
N VAL A 319 11.63 0.82 1.27
CA VAL A 319 10.47 1.42 0.60
C VAL A 319 9.41 1.88 1.60
N GLU A 320 9.25 1.16 2.70
CA GLU A 320 8.32 1.50 3.78
C GLU A 320 9.08 1.55 5.11
N GLU A 321 8.97 2.69 5.78
CA GLU A 321 9.52 2.90 7.12
C GLU A 321 8.36 3.12 8.09
N TYR A 322 8.20 2.22 9.06
CA TYR A 322 7.11 2.24 10.05
C TYR A 322 7.52 2.92 11.35
N CYS A 323 8.54 3.76 11.30
CA CYS A 323 9.46 4.07 12.38
C CYS A 323 8.94 4.95 13.51
N GLU A 324 8.07 5.91 13.27
CA GLU A 324 7.79 6.91 14.32
C GLU A 324 6.77 6.46 15.36
N ILE A 325 6.06 5.37 15.11
CA ILE A 325 4.95 4.93 15.95
C ILE A 325 5.24 3.61 16.65
N THR A 326 6.21 2.89 16.18
CA THR A 326 6.61 1.66 16.84
C THR A 326 7.25 1.94 18.20
N GLY A 327 7.52 3.25 18.47
CA GLY A 327 7.93 3.77 19.78
C GLY A 327 9.08 3.01 20.31
N ASP A 328 9.51 2.17 20.68
CA ASP A 328 10.70 1.52 21.21
C ASP A 328 11.04 0.20 20.52
N SER A 329 10.39 -0.13 19.38
CA SER A 329 10.59 -1.48 18.87
C SER A 329 11.99 -1.69 18.31
N GLY A 330 12.61 -0.67 17.67
CA GLY A 330 13.96 -0.78 17.09
C GLY A 330 14.18 -2.04 16.25
N GLU A 331 13.11 -2.74 15.90
CA GLU A 331 13.11 -4.10 15.37
C GLU A 331 12.62 -4.18 13.92
N GLN A 332 12.49 -3.03 13.25
CA GLN A 332 12.20 -3.06 11.82
C GLN A 332 13.37 -3.68 11.06
N SER A 333 13.06 -4.47 10.04
CA SER A 333 14.08 -5.18 9.28
C SER A 333 15.15 -4.25 8.70
N ILE A 334 14.79 -3.02 8.30
CA ILE A 334 15.74 -2.03 7.80
C ILE A 334 16.67 -1.47 8.88
N GLU A 335 16.23 -1.38 10.12
CA GLU A 335 17.05 -0.94 11.25
C GLU A 335 18.06 -2.02 11.65
N SER A 336 17.60 -3.28 11.69
CA SER A 336 18.45 -4.43 11.98
C SER A 336 19.43 -4.73 10.85
N PHE A 337 19.04 -4.48 9.60
CA PHE A 337 19.79 -4.79 8.40
C PHE A 337 19.84 -3.58 7.46
N PRO A 338 20.70 -2.59 7.71
CA PRO A 338 20.66 -1.29 7.03
C PRO A 338 21.19 -1.31 5.58
N THR A 339 21.83 -2.38 5.12
CA THR A 339 22.22 -2.53 3.71
C THR A 339 21.37 -3.58 3.01
N TYR A 340 21.21 -3.45 1.71
CA TYR A 340 20.38 -4.38 0.94
C TYR A 340 20.84 -5.84 1.07
N GLU A 341 22.15 -6.07 0.95
CA GLU A 341 22.73 -7.42 1.06
C GLU A 341 22.47 -8.03 2.45
N LYS A 342 22.67 -7.25 3.52
CA LYS A 342 22.38 -7.72 4.88
C LYS A 342 20.89 -7.97 5.09
N TRP A 343 20.05 -7.13 4.50
CA TRP A 343 18.60 -7.27 4.62
C TRP A 343 18.08 -8.51 3.88
N ILE A 344 18.57 -8.77 2.67
CA ILE A 344 18.21 -9.98 1.92
C ILE A 344 18.65 -11.23 2.66
N GLU A 345 19.86 -11.26 3.19
CA GLU A 345 20.44 -12.42 3.88
C GLU A 345 19.84 -12.59 5.29
N GLY A 346 19.86 -11.52 6.08
CA GLY A 346 19.50 -11.57 7.50
C GLY A 346 18.01 -11.59 7.75
N TYR A 347 17.23 -10.85 6.96
CA TYR A 347 15.77 -10.79 7.11
C TYR A 347 15.09 -11.78 6.17
N PHE A 348 15.16 -11.56 4.86
CA PHE A 348 14.30 -12.27 3.93
C PHE A 348 14.62 -13.75 3.85
N HIS A 349 15.90 -14.09 3.67
CA HIS A 349 16.35 -15.47 3.58
C HIS A 349 16.02 -16.27 4.85
N GLN A 350 16.30 -15.70 6.05
CA GLN A 350 15.97 -16.37 7.31
C GLN A 350 14.46 -16.57 7.48
N THR A 351 13.66 -15.58 7.10
CA THR A 351 12.19 -15.67 7.12
C THR A 351 11.68 -16.81 6.23
N ILE A 352 12.22 -16.94 5.00
CA ILE A 352 11.84 -18.02 4.07
C ILE A 352 12.28 -19.39 4.59
N ARG A 353 13.46 -19.49 5.18
CA ARG A 353 13.94 -20.74 5.79
C ARG A 353 13.01 -21.20 6.91
N THR A 354 12.68 -20.31 7.85
CA THR A 354 11.74 -20.64 8.93
C THR A 354 10.36 -21.02 8.41
N ALA A 355 9.87 -20.34 7.36
CA ALA A 355 8.61 -20.72 6.71
C ALA A 355 8.66 -22.15 6.18
N TYR A 356 9.76 -22.54 5.54
CA TYR A 356 9.90 -23.89 5.00
C TYR A 356 9.81 -24.97 6.12
N GLU A 357 10.48 -24.76 7.23
CA GLU A 357 10.51 -25.74 8.33
C GLU A 357 9.12 -25.96 8.96
N VAL A 358 8.31 -24.89 9.07
CA VAL A 358 7.02 -24.96 9.76
C VAL A 358 5.83 -25.30 8.85
N MET A 359 5.99 -25.24 7.56
CA MET A 359 4.93 -25.61 6.62
C MET A 359 4.86 -27.12 6.37
N LYS A 360 3.67 -27.67 6.13
CA LYS A 360 3.49 -29.09 5.79
C LYS A 360 4.04 -29.42 4.41
N PRO A 361 4.53 -30.65 4.19
CA PRO A 361 4.76 -31.13 2.82
C PRO A 361 3.48 -30.99 1.97
N GLY A 362 3.62 -30.48 0.75
CA GLY A 362 2.51 -30.20 -0.15
C GLY A 362 1.72 -28.92 0.11
N SER A 363 2.02 -28.21 1.20
CA SER A 363 1.40 -26.91 1.53
C SER A 363 1.78 -25.81 0.54
N LYS A 364 1.02 -24.70 0.54
CA LYS A 364 1.25 -23.58 -0.36
C LYS A 364 1.86 -22.38 0.36
N PHE A 365 2.98 -21.94 -0.19
CA PHE A 365 3.62 -20.67 0.14
C PHE A 365 3.32 -19.67 -0.98
N ILE A 366 2.59 -18.60 -0.67
CA ILE A 366 2.09 -17.64 -1.65
C ILE A 366 2.74 -16.29 -1.37
N ILE A 367 3.43 -15.72 -2.36
CA ILE A 367 3.98 -14.37 -2.28
C ILE A 367 3.18 -13.45 -3.19
N VAL A 368 2.73 -12.32 -2.63
CA VAL A 368 2.16 -11.22 -3.41
C VAL A 368 3.15 -10.08 -3.42
N ILE A 369 3.68 -9.77 -4.59
CA ILE A 369 4.79 -8.85 -4.76
C ILE A 369 4.64 -8.07 -6.08
N SER A 370 4.98 -6.78 -6.05
CA SER A 370 5.08 -5.95 -7.26
C SER A 370 6.47 -6.07 -7.86
N ASP A 371 6.57 -5.94 -9.18
CA ASP A 371 7.88 -5.76 -9.82
C ASP A 371 8.50 -4.45 -9.34
N PHE A 372 9.59 -4.57 -8.59
CA PHE A 372 10.24 -3.44 -7.98
C PHE A 372 11.75 -3.45 -8.18
N GLU A 373 12.24 -2.33 -8.71
CA GLU A 373 13.66 -2.03 -8.86
C GLU A 373 14.04 -0.87 -7.95
N MET A 374 15.18 -0.94 -7.32
CA MET A 374 15.71 0.11 -6.47
C MET A 374 17.16 0.41 -6.81
N GLN A 375 17.51 1.69 -6.78
CA GLN A 375 18.91 2.10 -6.81
C GLN A 375 19.38 2.42 -5.39
N ASP A 376 20.42 1.76 -4.96
CA ASP A 376 21.14 2.12 -3.75
C ASP A 376 21.82 3.49 -3.94
N LYS A 377 21.64 4.41 -2.98
CA LYS A 377 22.11 5.78 -3.13
C LYS A 377 23.61 5.92 -2.98
N ASP A 378 24.21 5.09 -2.16
CA ASP A 378 25.62 5.17 -1.81
C ASP A 378 26.46 4.43 -2.84
N THR A 379 26.11 3.18 -3.14
CA THR A 379 26.84 2.32 -4.09
C THR A 379 26.45 2.55 -5.54
N LYS A 380 25.32 3.23 -5.81
CA LYS A 380 24.71 3.38 -7.15
C LYS A 380 24.35 2.06 -7.83
N LYS A 381 24.38 0.94 -7.13
CA LYS A 381 23.92 -0.34 -7.64
C LYS A 381 22.40 -0.35 -7.80
N TRP A 382 21.91 -1.03 -8.83
CA TRP A 382 20.52 -1.35 -9.03
C TRP A 382 20.22 -2.76 -8.55
N TYR A 383 19.19 -2.91 -7.76
CA TYR A 383 18.70 -4.19 -7.24
C TYR A 383 17.30 -4.47 -7.76
N TYR A 384 17.06 -5.70 -8.16
CA TYR A 384 15.75 -6.20 -8.60
C TYR A 384 15.11 -6.94 -7.43
N ILE A 385 14.54 -6.21 -6.49
CA ILE A 385 14.08 -6.72 -5.19
C ILE A 385 13.12 -7.90 -5.37
N SER A 386 12.11 -7.75 -6.25
CA SER A 386 11.14 -8.83 -6.51
C SER A 386 11.82 -10.09 -7.05
N LYS A 387 12.75 -9.94 -7.97
CA LYS A 387 13.50 -11.07 -8.52
C LYS A 387 14.33 -11.77 -7.45
N ASP A 388 15.07 -11.02 -6.65
CA ASP A 388 15.94 -11.58 -5.62
C ASP A 388 15.11 -12.33 -4.56
N MET A 389 13.95 -11.77 -4.16
CA MET A 389 13.02 -12.45 -3.25
C MET A 389 12.49 -13.77 -3.84
N LEU A 390 12.13 -13.80 -5.12
CA LEU A 390 11.63 -15.00 -5.78
C LEU A 390 12.73 -16.05 -5.94
N ASP A 391 13.94 -15.64 -6.31
CA ASP A 391 15.09 -16.54 -6.42
C ASP A 391 15.38 -17.23 -5.09
N ILE A 392 15.38 -16.47 -3.97
CA ILE A 392 15.58 -17.04 -2.62
C ILE A 392 14.45 -18.00 -2.25
N THR A 393 13.19 -17.60 -2.54
CA THR A 393 12.06 -18.48 -2.27
C THR A 393 12.16 -19.79 -3.04
N ALA A 394 12.63 -19.73 -4.28
CA ALA A 394 12.86 -20.90 -5.13
C ALA A 394 14.01 -21.81 -4.64
N LEU A 395 14.87 -21.38 -3.73
CA LEU A 395 15.85 -22.26 -3.08
C LEU A 395 15.19 -23.27 -2.10
N TYR A 396 14.02 -22.94 -1.59
CA TYR A 396 13.30 -23.72 -0.60
C TYR A 396 12.03 -24.37 -1.14
N PHE A 397 11.26 -23.62 -1.93
CA PHE A 397 9.96 -24.00 -2.41
C PHE A 397 9.93 -24.12 -3.93
N LYS A 398 9.22 -25.12 -4.44
CA LYS A 398 9.01 -25.30 -5.87
C LYS A 398 7.95 -24.33 -6.38
N GLN A 399 8.30 -23.49 -7.32
CA GLN A 399 7.34 -22.59 -7.96
C GLN A 399 6.38 -23.37 -8.86
N GLU A 400 5.09 -23.11 -8.72
CA GLU A 400 4.03 -23.75 -9.53
C GLU A 400 3.39 -22.77 -10.52
N GLU A 401 3.02 -21.61 -10.05
CA GLU A 401 2.24 -20.65 -10.85
C GLU A 401 2.61 -19.21 -10.52
N THR A 402 2.41 -18.33 -11.50
CA THR A 402 2.36 -16.88 -11.31
C THR A 402 1.07 -16.36 -11.89
N ALA A 403 0.25 -15.69 -11.08
CA ALA A 403 -0.96 -15.03 -11.49
C ALA A 403 -0.82 -13.50 -11.37
N ASP A 404 -1.62 -12.76 -12.12
CA ASP A 404 -1.64 -11.30 -12.07
C ASP A 404 -2.75 -10.81 -11.14
N LEU A 405 -2.45 -9.82 -10.32
CA LEU A 405 -3.42 -9.18 -9.45
C LEU A 405 -3.87 -7.84 -10.06
N ILE A 406 -5.09 -7.82 -10.58
CA ILE A 406 -5.69 -6.64 -11.19
C ILE A 406 -6.56 -5.94 -10.17
N LEU A 407 -6.02 -4.90 -9.58
CA LEU A 407 -6.73 -4.03 -8.67
C LEU A 407 -7.43 -2.93 -9.46
N THR A 408 -8.72 -3.08 -9.76
CA THR A 408 -9.51 -1.97 -10.27
C THR A 408 -9.60 -0.91 -9.15
N SER A 409 -8.81 0.15 -9.27
CA SER A 409 -9.02 1.32 -8.44
C SER A 409 -10.37 1.91 -8.85
N GLY A 410 -11.28 2.10 -7.91
CA GLY A 410 -12.52 2.89 -8.13
C GLY A 410 -12.25 4.37 -8.41
N THR A 411 -11.00 4.75 -8.56
CA THR A 411 -10.55 6.06 -8.99
C THR A 411 -10.30 5.97 -10.48
N GLY A 412 -11.14 6.62 -11.28
CA GLY A 412 -11.07 6.68 -12.75
C GLY A 412 -9.80 7.28 -13.35
N PHE A 413 -8.66 7.12 -12.69
CA PHE A 413 -7.32 7.48 -13.19
C PHE A 413 -6.61 6.36 -13.96
N THR A 414 -7.25 5.26 -14.23
CA THR A 414 -6.81 4.42 -15.34
C THR A 414 -7.17 5.09 -16.65
N ASN A 415 -6.49 6.18 -16.95
CA ASN A 415 -6.46 6.67 -18.30
C ASN A 415 -5.88 5.51 -19.14
N LYS A 416 -6.73 4.88 -19.94
CA LYS A 416 -6.38 3.72 -20.76
C LYS A 416 -5.14 4.01 -21.62
N ALA A 417 -5.04 5.24 -22.11
CA ALA A 417 -3.89 5.74 -22.86
C ALA A 417 -2.60 5.84 -22.02
N LEU A 418 -2.69 6.20 -20.72
CA LEU A 418 -1.52 6.25 -19.84
C LEU A 418 -1.04 4.83 -19.49
N THR A 419 -1.98 3.90 -19.38
CA THR A 419 -1.68 2.49 -19.15
C THR A 419 -1.09 1.85 -20.42
N GLU A 420 -1.57 2.22 -21.60
CA GLU A 420 -1.03 1.74 -22.88
C GLU A 420 0.34 2.35 -23.18
N LYS A 421 0.54 3.66 -23.04
CA LYS A 421 1.87 4.30 -23.18
C LYS A 421 2.89 3.78 -22.15
N ARG A 422 2.44 3.45 -20.94
CA ARG A 422 3.30 2.79 -19.95
C ARG A 422 3.60 1.34 -20.33
N ARG A 423 2.71 0.63 -21.01
CA ARG A 423 2.94 -0.71 -21.53
C ARG A 423 3.93 -0.74 -22.69
N GLU A 424 3.91 0.27 -23.54
CA GLU A 424 4.79 0.37 -24.72
C GLU A 424 6.22 0.84 -24.40
N GLY A 425 6.40 1.68 -23.37
CA GLY A 425 7.68 2.33 -23.07
C GLY A 425 8.44 1.85 -21.85
N ARG A 426 7.87 1.05 -20.97
CA ARG A 426 8.56 0.51 -19.78
C ARG A 426 8.20 -0.95 -19.57
N LYS A 427 9.19 -1.82 -19.59
CA LYS A 427 9.07 -3.24 -19.21
C LYS A 427 8.71 -3.46 -17.73
N THR A 428 8.68 -2.42 -16.92
CA THR A 428 8.38 -2.44 -15.49
C THR A 428 7.12 -1.61 -15.22
N LEU A 429 5.97 -2.24 -15.35
CA LEU A 429 4.74 -1.76 -14.75
C LEU A 429 4.70 -2.25 -13.31
N PHE A 430 4.22 -1.39 -12.40
CA PHE A 430 3.78 -1.80 -11.07
C PHE A 430 2.55 -2.70 -11.20
N SER A 431 2.76 -3.93 -11.62
CA SER A 431 1.76 -4.99 -11.56
C SER A 431 2.07 -5.82 -10.32
N GLU A 432 1.07 -6.02 -9.48
CA GLU A 432 1.20 -6.98 -8.39
C GLU A 432 0.98 -8.37 -8.97
N HIS A 433 1.83 -9.30 -8.57
CA HIS A 433 1.76 -10.68 -8.98
C HIS A 433 1.55 -11.58 -7.76
N VAL A 434 0.84 -12.66 -7.97
CA VAL A 434 0.65 -13.73 -7.00
C VAL A 434 1.51 -14.90 -7.44
N HIS A 435 2.60 -15.15 -6.73
CA HIS A 435 3.49 -16.27 -6.99
C HIS A 435 3.17 -17.40 -6.02
N VAL A 436 2.87 -18.57 -6.56
CA VAL A 436 2.47 -19.75 -5.79
C VAL A 436 3.60 -20.77 -5.82
N PHE A 437 3.99 -21.17 -4.64
CA PHE A 437 5.02 -22.18 -4.42
C PHE A 437 4.45 -23.32 -3.57
N THR A 438 5.07 -24.49 -3.68
CA THR A 438 4.74 -25.66 -2.87
C THR A 438 5.95 -26.15 -2.11
N LYS A 439 5.75 -26.55 -0.84
CA LYS A 439 6.75 -27.32 -0.10
C LYS A 439 6.85 -28.73 -0.71
N ASP A 440 7.92 -28.95 -1.48
CA ASP A 440 8.26 -30.23 -2.11
C ASP A 440 9.62 -30.70 -1.57
N GLU A 441 9.63 -31.76 -0.79
CA GLU A 441 10.83 -32.23 -0.11
C GLU A 441 11.91 -32.74 -1.08
N GLN A 442 11.50 -33.34 -2.21
CA GLN A 442 12.47 -33.80 -3.21
C GLN A 442 13.11 -32.60 -3.90
N TYR A 443 12.29 -31.62 -4.33
CA TYR A 443 12.79 -30.38 -4.89
C TYR A 443 13.75 -29.68 -3.94
N HIS A 444 13.42 -29.61 -2.65
CA HIS A 444 14.27 -28.99 -1.64
C HIS A 444 15.64 -29.70 -1.54
N LYS A 445 15.69 -31.04 -1.56
CA LYS A 445 16.94 -31.79 -1.59
C LYS A 445 17.77 -31.48 -2.85
N ASP A 446 17.11 -31.40 -3.99
CA ASP A 446 17.74 -31.09 -5.28
C ASP A 446 18.35 -29.67 -5.30
N GLN A 447 17.83 -28.74 -4.46
CA GLN A 447 18.34 -27.39 -4.32
C GLN A 447 19.48 -27.24 -3.27
N GLU A 448 19.91 -28.30 -2.61
CA GLU A 448 20.91 -28.21 -1.52
C GLU A 448 22.23 -27.53 -1.97
N GLN A 449 22.75 -27.88 -3.13
CA GLN A 449 23.97 -27.26 -3.66
C GLN A 449 23.75 -25.79 -4.01
N ASN A 450 22.57 -25.41 -4.51
CA ASN A 450 22.25 -24.03 -4.83
C ASN A 450 22.13 -23.18 -3.56
N ARG A 451 21.56 -23.74 -2.48
CA ARG A 451 21.53 -23.05 -1.18
C ARG A 451 22.91 -22.85 -0.60
N ALA A 452 23.75 -23.87 -0.67
CA ALA A 452 25.13 -23.80 -0.18
C ALA A 452 26.00 -22.79 -0.94
N ASN A 453 25.70 -22.57 -2.22
CA ASN A 453 26.42 -21.63 -3.09
C ASN A 453 25.72 -20.26 -3.22
N PHE A 454 24.65 -20.03 -2.50
CA PHE A 454 23.94 -18.76 -2.57
C PHE A 454 24.79 -17.63 -2.02
N ASP A 455 25.10 -16.64 -2.86
CA ASP A 455 25.94 -15.49 -2.52
C ASP A 455 25.20 -14.19 -2.87
N VAL A 456 24.82 -13.45 -1.85
CA VAL A 456 24.12 -12.16 -1.97
C VAL A 456 25.02 -11.09 -2.59
N SER A 457 26.34 -11.17 -2.42
CA SER A 457 27.27 -10.16 -2.93
C SER A 457 27.27 -10.05 -4.45
N THR A 458 26.81 -11.10 -5.13
CA THR A 458 26.69 -11.14 -6.60
C THR A 458 25.45 -10.39 -7.11
N ARG A 459 24.57 -9.93 -6.22
CA ARG A 459 23.34 -9.23 -6.58
C ARG A 459 23.58 -7.75 -6.85
N GLY A 460 22.77 -7.20 -7.72
CA GLY A 460 22.85 -5.79 -8.12
C GLY A 460 23.81 -5.52 -9.28
N THR A 461 23.50 -4.53 -10.08
CA THR A 461 24.27 -4.10 -11.26
C THR A 461 24.66 -2.63 -11.14
N LEU A 462 25.87 -2.28 -11.54
CA LEU A 462 26.33 -0.89 -11.60
C LEU A 462 25.64 -0.11 -12.74
N VAL A 463 25.39 1.16 -12.53
CA VAL A 463 24.70 2.06 -13.48
C VAL A 463 25.40 2.17 -14.84
N SER A 464 26.72 1.96 -14.89
CA SER A 464 27.53 2.04 -16.11
C SER A 464 27.14 1.02 -17.19
N SER A 465 26.31 0.04 -16.86
CA SER A 465 25.87 -1.02 -17.78
C SER A 465 24.46 -0.80 -18.38
N LYS A 466 23.72 0.25 -17.99
CA LYS A 466 22.49 0.59 -18.70
C LYS A 466 22.82 1.15 -20.08
N PRO A 467 22.24 0.63 -21.17
CA PRO A 467 22.32 1.28 -22.46
C PRO A 467 21.81 2.72 -22.30
N LYS A 468 22.57 3.71 -22.75
CA LYS A 468 22.02 5.07 -22.90
C LYS A 468 20.73 4.93 -23.71
N GLU A 469 19.59 5.25 -23.12
CA GLU A 469 18.40 5.52 -23.89
C GLU A 469 18.81 6.61 -24.88
N THR A 470 18.86 6.27 -26.16
CA THR A 470 18.93 7.27 -27.24
C THR A 470 17.72 8.16 -27.01
N GLU A 471 17.97 9.42 -26.66
CA GLU A 471 16.93 10.43 -26.66
C GLU A 471 16.21 10.32 -28.00
N PRO A 472 14.89 10.19 -28.04
CA PRO A 472 14.19 10.24 -29.30
C PRO A 472 14.50 11.61 -29.89
N GLU A 473 15.01 11.60 -31.12
CA GLU A 473 15.16 12.82 -31.95
C GLU A 473 13.86 13.62 -31.80
N GLN A 474 13.99 14.88 -31.45
CA GLN A 474 12.89 15.81 -31.39
C GLN A 474 12.37 15.96 -32.82
N ASP A 475 11.40 15.13 -33.19
CA ASP A 475 10.55 15.45 -34.35
C ASP A 475 9.78 16.72 -34.01
N SER A 476 10.26 17.79 -34.62
CA SER A 476 9.58 19.08 -34.68
C SER A 476 8.40 18.98 -35.64
N ASP A 477 7.34 18.32 -35.23
CA ASP A 477 6.04 18.46 -35.88
C ASP A 477 5.02 18.98 -34.87
N ASN A 478 4.97 20.30 -34.81
CA ASN A 478 3.83 21.06 -34.36
C ASN A 478 2.64 20.76 -35.27
N THR A 479 1.82 19.82 -34.91
CA THR A 479 0.48 19.71 -35.49
C THR A 479 -0.52 19.89 -34.36
N GLU A 480 -1.20 21.00 -34.44
CA GLU A 480 -2.37 21.36 -33.64
C GLU A 480 -3.34 20.18 -33.57
N MET A 481 -3.60 19.67 -32.39
CA MET A 481 -4.75 18.83 -32.13
C MET A 481 -5.81 19.64 -31.38
N GLU A 482 -6.72 20.21 -32.17
CA GLU A 482 -8.02 20.62 -31.67
C GLU A 482 -8.73 19.46 -31.00
N ALA A 483 -9.11 19.68 -29.75
CA ALA A 483 -9.90 18.77 -28.98
C ALA A 483 -11.35 18.78 -29.48
N ASN A 484 -11.77 17.75 -30.16
CA ASN A 484 -13.19 17.40 -30.22
C ASN A 484 -13.55 16.52 -29.01
N LEU A 485 -14.23 17.15 -28.08
CA LEU A 485 -15.00 16.49 -27.03
C LEU A 485 -16.48 16.61 -27.44
N GLU A 486 -16.98 15.58 -28.08
CA GLU A 486 -18.44 15.31 -28.14
C GLU A 486 -18.64 13.81 -27.95
N ASP A 487 -19.59 13.52 -27.02
CA ASP A 487 -20.26 12.32 -26.55
C ASP A 487 -19.63 11.55 -25.38
#